data_d47e6dd98dd47c9dfc1e29ea38b60ef9
#
_entry.id   d47e6dd98dd47c9dfc1e29ea38b60ef9
#
_cell.length_a   1.000
_cell.length_b   1.000
_cell.length_c   1.000
_cell.angle_alpha   90.00
_cell.angle_beta   90.00
_cell.angle_gamma   90.00
#
_symmetry.space_group_name_H-M   'P 1'
#
loop_
_entity.id
_entity.type
_entity.pdbx_description
1 polymer ?
#
loop_
_entity_poly.entity_id
_entity_poly.type
_entity_poly.pdbx_seq_one_letter_code
_entity_poly.pdbx_strand_id
1 'polypeptide(L)'
;SFKSKMEIQYDNPNEVGMTGLLGMPSGYYSMHEAEVLLLLGTDFPYEAFMPQNNTIVQVDIKANRLGRRAKIKMGLCGDVKDTLQELLPLVRQKTNDSFLREQLAHYDKVKRNLRSAAEVKGKDEKIHPEYVISLIDELASKDAVFTVDTGMTCVWGARYLQATGKRKMLGSFNHGSMANAMPQA
;
A
#
# COMPACT_ATOMS: atom_id res chain seq x y z
N SER A 1 3.28 -0.59 -1.59
CA SER A 1 3.19 -1.94 -1.01
C SER A 1 2.82 -1.87 0.48
N PHE A 2 2.38 -2.99 1.06
CA PHE A 2 1.91 -3.04 2.45
C PHE A 2 2.95 -2.60 3.49
N LYS A 3 4.18 -3.08 3.37
CA LYS A 3 5.24 -2.77 4.35
C LYS A 3 5.59 -1.29 4.45
N SER A 4 5.38 -0.54 3.39
CA SER A 4 5.65 0.90 3.35
C SER A 4 4.39 1.75 3.56
N LYS A 5 3.25 1.14 3.88
CA LYS A 5 1.96 1.84 3.97
C LYS A 5 2.03 3.03 4.91
N MET A 6 2.50 2.81 6.13
CA MET A 6 2.52 3.85 7.17
C MET A 6 3.47 5.01 6.84
N GLU A 7 4.48 4.77 6.00
CA GLU A 7 5.45 5.80 5.58
C GLU A 7 4.97 6.57 4.33
N ILE A 8 4.35 5.85 3.37
CA ILE A 8 4.00 6.42 2.04
C ILE A 8 2.61 7.06 2.03
N GLN A 9 1.69 6.58 2.86
CA GLN A 9 0.30 7.04 2.85
C GLN A 9 0.13 8.42 3.49
N TYR A 10 0.96 8.75 4.50
CA TYR A 10 0.84 10.01 5.22
C TYR A 10 1.23 11.19 4.33
N ASP A 11 0.37 12.22 4.34
CA ASP A 11 0.56 13.49 3.62
C ASP A 11 0.90 13.31 2.12
N ASN A 12 0.34 12.26 1.51
CA ASN A 12 0.55 11.96 0.10
C ASN A 12 -0.75 12.17 -0.70
N PRO A 13 -0.91 13.31 -1.39
CA PRO A 13 -2.10 13.61 -2.18
C PRO A 13 -2.28 12.70 -3.41
N ASN A 14 -1.26 11.95 -3.79
CA ASN A 14 -1.26 11.07 -4.95
C ASN A 14 -1.46 9.59 -4.57
N GLU A 15 -1.79 9.28 -3.30
CA GLU A 15 -2.00 7.92 -2.83
C GLU A 15 -3.33 7.38 -3.35
N VAL A 16 -3.28 6.25 -4.03
CA VAL A 16 -4.43 5.60 -4.68
C VAL A 16 -4.71 4.19 -4.15
N GLY A 17 -4.14 3.85 -3.02
CA GLY A 17 -4.31 2.57 -2.35
C GLY A 17 -3.17 1.58 -2.60
N MET A 18 -3.34 0.39 -2.03
CA MET A 18 -2.37 -0.70 -2.14
C MET A 18 -2.82 -1.74 -3.16
N THR A 19 -1.86 -2.46 -3.71
CA THR A 19 -2.08 -3.66 -4.54
C THR A 19 -1.55 -4.93 -3.84
N GLY A 20 -1.88 -6.09 -4.38
CA GLY A 20 -1.52 -7.40 -3.84
C GLY A 20 -2.61 -8.01 -2.95
N LEU A 21 -2.28 -9.08 -2.22
CA LEU A 21 -3.26 -9.85 -1.41
C LEU A 21 -4.01 -9.00 -0.39
N LEU A 22 -3.34 -8.04 0.25
CA LEU A 22 -3.95 -7.11 1.21
C LEU A 22 -4.53 -5.87 0.54
N GLY A 23 -4.33 -5.75 -0.77
CA GLY A 23 -4.61 -4.56 -1.55
C GLY A 23 -6.08 -4.25 -1.72
N MET A 24 -6.31 -3.19 -2.47
CA MET A 24 -7.62 -2.63 -2.79
C MET A 24 -7.80 -2.59 -4.31
N PRO A 25 -9.02 -2.65 -4.83
CA PRO A 25 -9.27 -2.54 -6.26
C PRO A 25 -8.62 -1.30 -6.89
N SER A 26 -8.66 -0.14 -6.23
CA SER A 26 -8.05 1.09 -6.74
C SER A 26 -6.55 0.96 -6.97
N GLY A 27 -5.80 0.40 -6.01
CA GLY A 27 -4.36 0.17 -6.18
C GLY A 27 -4.04 -0.86 -7.27
N TYR A 28 -4.88 -1.88 -7.43
CA TYR A 28 -4.73 -2.86 -8.51
C TYR A 28 -4.94 -2.22 -9.88
N TYR A 29 -6.08 -1.55 -10.09
CA TYR A 29 -6.40 -0.93 -11.37
C TYR A 29 -5.42 0.19 -11.73
N SER A 30 -5.06 1.06 -10.77
CA SER A 30 -4.06 2.11 -11.02
C SER A 30 -2.74 1.54 -11.53
N MET A 31 -2.30 0.39 -10.99
CA MET A 31 -1.08 -0.26 -11.44
C MET A 31 -1.22 -0.84 -12.85
N HIS A 32 -2.39 -1.38 -13.22
CA HIS A 32 -2.63 -2.00 -14.52
C HIS A 32 -2.92 -0.99 -15.63
N GLU A 33 -3.51 0.15 -15.31
CA GLU A 33 -3.88 1.20 -16.27
C GLU A 33 -2.75 2.21 -16.52
N ALA A 34 -1.71 2.21 -15.66
CA ALA A 34 -0.56 3.08 -15.85
C ALA A 34 0.24 2.68 -17.10
N GLU A 35 0.58 3.63 -17.98
CA GLU A 35 1.45 3.40 -19.11
C GLU A 35 2.88 3.02 -18.69
N VAL A 36 3.36 3.68 -17.63
CA VAL A 36 4.67 3.46 -17.04
C VAL A 36 4.52 3.15 -15.57
N LEU A 37 5.07 2.04 -15.12
CA LEU A 37 5.14 1.63 -13.73
C LEU A 37 6.57 1.72 -13.22
N LEU A 38 6.80 2.62 -12.28
CA LEU A 38 8.08 2.77 -11.60
C LEU A 38 8.07 2.00 -10.28
N LEU A 39 8.86 0.93 -10.20
CA LEU A 39 9.02 0.11 -8.99
C LEU A 39 10.24 0.61 -8.20
N LEU A 40 10.02 1.11 -7.00
CA LEU A 40 11.04 1.70 -6.14
C LEU A 40 11.30 0.81 -4.92
N GLY A 41 12.46 0.15 -4.88
CA GLY A 41 12.93 -0.64 -3.74
C GLY A 41 11.99 -1.76 -3.31
N THR A 42 11.20 -2.31 -4.21
CA THR A 42 10.19 -3.32 -3.89
C THR A 42 10.49 -4.66 -4.55
N ASP A 43 10.50 -5.72 -3.74
CA ASP A 43 10.50 -7.13 -4.18
C ASP A 43 9.06 -7.68 -4.06
N PHE A 44 8.09 -7.01 -4.69
CA PHE A 44 6.67 -7.37 -4.65
C PHE A 44 6.47 -8.82 -5.12
N PRO A 45 6.06 -9.76 -4.25
CA PRO A 45 6.20 -11.19 -4.53
C PRO A 45 5.08 -11.80 -5.38
N TYR A 46 4.04 -11.01 -5.67
CA TYR A 46 2.81 -11.54 -6.28
C TYR A 46 2.80 -11.29 -7.78
N GLU A 47 3.47 -12.16 -8.54
CA GLU A 47 3.58 -12.04 -10.01
C GLU A 47 2.22 -11.95 -10.72
N ALA A 48 1.22 -12.69 -10.22
CA ALA A 48 -0.15 -12.65 -10.76
C ALA A 48 -0.82 -11.26 -10.69
N PHE A 49 -0.32 -10.37 -9.84
CA PHE A 49 -0.81 -9.00 -9.74
C PHE A 49 -0.02 -8.02 -10.62
N MET A 50 1.06 -8.47 -11.26
CA MET A 50 1.86 -7.59 -12.10
C MET A 50 1.22 -7.40 -13.48
N PRO A 51 1.19 -6.15 -14.00
CA PRO A 51 0.68 -5.90 -15.34
C PRO A 51 1.62 -6.50 -16.39
N GLN A 52 1.04 -7.00 -17.47
CA GLN A 52 1.80 -7.69 -18.55
C GLN A 52 2.20 -6.76 -19.69
N ASN A 53 1.45 -5.67 -19.90
CA ASN A 53 1.58 -4.81 -21.08
C ASN A 53 2.17 -3.42 -20.79
N ASN A 54 2.51 -3.14 -19.53
CA ASN A 54 2.99 -1.84 -19.12
C ASN A 54 4.51 -1.73 -19.28
N THR A 55 5.00 -0.52 -19.49
CA THR A 55 6.43 -0.24 -19.39
C THR A 55 6.84 -0.23 -17.93
N ILE A 56 7.61 -1.22 -17.50
CA ILE A 56 8.08 -1.32 -16.11
C ILE A 56 9.53 -0.89 -16.01
N VAL A 57 9.80 0.11 -15.17
CA VAL A 57 11.13 0.54 -14.75
C VAL A 57 11.30 0.17 -13.28
N GLN A 58 12.42 -0.46 -12.93
CA GLN A 58 12.67 -0.91 -11.56
C GLN A 58 13.98 -0.34 -11.02
N VAL A 59 13.92 0.21 -9.81
CA VAL A 59 15.09 0.66 -9.04
C VAL A 59 15.21 -0.21 -7.80
N ASP A 60 16.35 -0.85 -7.60
CA ASP A 60 16.64 -1.62 -6.38
C ASP A 60 18.14 -1.59 -6.08
N ILE A 61 18.50 -1.51 -4.81
CA ILE A 61 19.89 -1.56 -4.38
C ILE A 61 20.54 -2.93 -4.62
N LYS A 62 19.72 -3.97 -4.81
CA LYS A 62 20.17 -5.33 -5.08
C LYS A 62 19.93 -5.70 -6.54
N ALA A 63 21.01 -5.82 -7.33
CA ALA A 63 20.92 -6.16 -8.75
C ALA A 63 20.15 -7.46 -9.03
N ASN A 64 20.23 -8.46 -8.14
CA ASN A 64 19.54 -9.76 -8.28
C ASN A 64 18.01 -9.70 -8.08
N ARG A 65 17.45 -8.54 -7.72
CA ARG A 65 16.01 -8.31 -7.65
C ARG A 65 15.43 -7.71 -8.92
N LEU A 66 16.29 -7.10 -9.74
CA LEU A 66 15.86 -6.46 -10.99
C LEU A 66 15.31 -7.53 -11.96
N GLY A 67 14.08 -7.32 -12.43
CA GLY A 67 13.40 -8.21 -13.37
C GLY A 67 12.94 -9.55 -12.78
N ARG A 68 13.09 -9.77 -11.47
CA ARG A 68 12.79 -11.06 -10.83
C ARG A 68 11.29 -11.41 -10.86
N ARG A 69 10.41 -10.41 -10.80
CA ARG A 69 8.96 -10.59 -10.63
C ARG A 69 8.13 -10.15 -11.83
N ALA A 70 8.72 -9.39 -12.71
CA ALA A 70 8.06 -8.92 -13.91
C ALA A 70 9.09 -8.67 -15.01
N LYS A 71 8.65 -8.72 -16.26
CA LYS A 71 9.49 -8.31 -17.38
C LYS A 71 9.65 -6.78 -17.34
N ILE A 72 10.84 -6.32 -16.99
CA ILE A 72 11.14 -4.89 -16.92
C ILE A 72 11.71 -4.37 -18.25
N LYS A 73 11.41 -3.12 -18.56
CA LYS A 73 12.02 -2.40 -19.69
C LYS A 73 13.42 -1.89 -19.33
N MET A 74 13.58 -1.44 -18.06
CA MET A 74 14.83 -0.90 -17.54
C MET A 74 14.98 -1.24 -16.06
N GLY A 75 16.17 -1.66 -15.68
CA GLY A 75 16.56 -1.89 -14.29
C GLY A 75 17.71 -0.97 -13.90
N LEU A 76 17.58 -0.24 -12.82
CA LEU A 76 18.60 0.63 -12.24
C LEU A 76 19.03 0.06 -10.90
N CYS A 77 20.31 -0.32 -10.79
CA CYS A 77 20.88 -0.80 -9.54
C CYS A 77 21.43 0.39 -8.75
N GLY A 78 20.75 0.80 -7.69
CA GLY A 78 21.15 1.95 -6.89
C GLY A 78 20.19 2.23 -5.74
N ASP A 79 20.53 3.20 -4.92
CA ASP A 79 19.68 3.72 -3.87
C ASP A 79 18.50 4.49 -4.48
N VAL A 80 17.30 4.29 -3.89
CA VAL A 80 16.07 4.93 -4.40
C VAL A 80 16.10 6.44 -4.22
N LYS A 81 16.60 6.93 -3.09
CA LYS A 81 16.66 8.37 -2.80
C LYS A 81 17.60 9.07 -3.77
N ASP A 82 18.81 8.53 -3.95
CA ASP A 82 19.81 9.09 -4.86
C ASP A 82 19.31 9.05 -6.30
N THR A 83 18.70 7.93 -6.71
CA THR A 83 18.10 7.82 -8.05
C THR A 83 17.00 8.86 -8.28
N LEU A 84 16.14 9.10 -7.29
CA LEU A 84 15.09 10.11 -7.42
C LEU A 84 15.64 11.55 -7.43
N GLN A 85 16.69 11.83 -6.68
CA GLN A 85 17.36 13.14 -6.70
C GLN A 85 17.95 13.46 -8.08
N GLU A 86 18.55 12.47 -8.74
CA GLU A 86 19.08 12.63 -10.09
C GLU A 86 17.97 12.67 -11.16
N LEU A 87 16.87 11.94 -10.95
CA LEU A 87 15.77 11.87 -11.91
C LEU A 87 14.91 13.13 -11.91
N LEU A 88 14.63 13.72 -10.75
CA LEU A 88 13.70 14.85 -10.60
C LEU A 88 14.02 16.05 -11.52
N PRO A 89 15.27 16.51 -11.66
CA PRO A 89 15.58 17.63 -12.57
C PRO A 89 15.45 17.27 -14.05
N LEU A 90 15.40 15.99 -14.41
CA LEU A 90 15.30 15.52 -15.80
C LEU A 90 13.85 15.30 -16.26
N VAL A 91 12.90 15.20 -15.32
CA VAL A 91 11.48 14.99 -15.66
C VAL A 91 10.75 16.32 -15.78
N ARG A 92 9.84 16.39 -16.76
CA ARG A 92 8.98 17.57 -16.92
C ARG A 92 7.75 17.46 -16.04
N GLN A 93 7.33 18.59 -15.49
CA GLN A 93 6.05 18.69 -14.78
C GLN A 93 4.91 18.24 -15.71
N LYS A 94 4.16 17.22 -15.30
CA LYS A 94 2.98 16.76 -16.05
C LYS A 94 1.84 17.78 -15.87
N THR A 95 1.29 18.24 -16.97
CA THR A 95 0.17 19.22 -16.96
C THR A 95 -1.19 18.52 -17.00
N ASN A 96 -1.26 17.32 -17.59
CA ASN A 96 -2.48 16.51 -17.62
C ASN A 96 -2.51 15.58 -16.40
N ASP A 97 -3.45 15.84 -15.49
CA ASP A 97 -3.67 15.06 -14.27
C ASP A 97 -4.93 14.16 -14.33
N SER A 98 -5.53 14.00 -15.52
CA SER A 98 -6.79 13.25 -15.69
C SER A 98 -6.69 11.83 -15.15
N PHE A 99 -5.61 11.11 -15.44
CA PHE A 99 -5.36 9.77 -14.91
C PHE A 99 -5.34 9.78 -13.37
N LEU A 100 -4.59 10.69 -12.75
CA LEU A 100 -4.52 10.77 -11.28
C LEU A 100 -5.89 11.05 -10.66
N ARG A 101 -6.64 12.00 -11.23
CA ARG A 101 -7.99 12.33 -10.74
C ARG A 101 -8.95 11.14 -10.82
N GLU A 102 -8.90 10.38 -11.89
CA GLU A 102 -9.71 9.17 -12.06
C GLU A 102 -9.36 8.12 -11.02
N GLN A 103 -8.06 7.85 -10.81
CA GLN A 103 -7.60 6.87 -9.82
C GLN A 103 -7.90 7.32 -8.38
N LEU A 104 -7.80 8.61 -8.07
CA LEU A 104 -8.21 9.17 -6.78
C LEU A 104 -9.73 9.03 -6.55
N ALA A 105 -10.55 9.30 -7.57
CA ALA A 105 -11.99 9.11 -7.48
C ALA A 105 -12.37 7.63 -7.22
N HIS A 106 -11.66 6.71 -7.88
CA HIS A 106 -11.80 5.27 -7.62
C HIS A 106 -11.40 4.92 -6.18
N TYR A 107 -10.28 5.44 -5.70
CA TYR A 107 -9.83 5.21 -4.33
C TYR A 107 -10.82 5.78 -3.29
N ASP A 108 -11.40 6.94 -3.54
CA ASP A 108 -12.43 7.52 -2.68
C ASP A 108 -13.70 6.66 -2.62
N LYS A 109 -14.09 6.04 -3.73
CA LYS A 109 -15.17 5.05 -3.74
C LYS A 109 -14.83 3.83 -2.88
N VAL A 110 -13.61 3.32 -2.97
CA VAL A 110 -13.14 2.20 -2.14
C VAL A 110 -13.16 2.59 -0.65
N LYS A 111 -12.67 3.78 -0.29
CA LYS A 111 -12.72 4.29 1.09
C LYS A 111 -14.14 4.41 1.64
N ARG A 112 -15.10 4.89 0.82
CA ARG A 112 -16.53 4.92 1.22
C ARG A 112 -17.08 3.53 1.48
N ASN A 113 -16.77 2.56 0.63
CA ASN A 113 -17.21 1.17 0.82
C ASN A 113 -16.62 0.55 2.10
N LEU A 114 -15.36 0.82 2.41
CA LEU A 114 -14.73 0.36 3.65
C LEU A 114 -15.41 0.99 4.88
N ARG A 115 -15.72 2.28 4.84
CA ARG A 115 -16.45 2.95 5.94
C ARG A 115 -17.84 2.33 6.13
N SER A 116 -18.59 2.13 5.04
CA SER A 116 -19.91 1.50 5.13
C SER A 116 -19.86 0.06 5.67
N ALA A 117 -18.81 -0.70 5.36
CA ALA A 117 -18.61 -2.04 5.93
C ALA A 117 -18.27 -2.01 7.43
N ALA A 118 -17.74 -0.91 7.93
CA ALA A 118 -17.44 -0.70 9.35
C ALA A 118 -18.63 -0.15 10.17
N GLU A 119 -19.78 0.15 9.55
CA GLU A 119 -20.98 0.63 10.25
C GLU A 119 -21.74 -0.51 10.93
N VAL A 120 -22.18 -0.29 12.16
CA VAL A 120 -23.12 -1.20 12.85
C VAL A 120 -24.53 -0.85 12.44
N LYS A 121 -25.21 -1.77 11.76
CA LYS A 121 -26.53 -1.51 11.13
C LYS A 121 -27.74 -1.82 12.01
N GLY A 122 -27.60 -2.51 13.15
CA GLY A 122 -28.71 -2.87 14.02
C GLY A 122 -28.30 -3.29 15.42
N LYS A 123 -29.25 -3.27 16.37
CA LYS A 123 -29.00 -3.62 17.77
C LYS A 123 -28.69 -5.11 17.98
N ASP A 124 -29.14 -5.97 17.07
CA ASP A 124 -28.99 -7.44 17.16
C ASP A 124 -27.90 -7.97 16.21
N GLU A 125 -27.18 -7.10 15.50
CA GLU A 125 -26.09 -7.52 14.64
C GLU A 125 -24.82 -7.83 15.45
N LYS A 126 -24.11 -8.86 15.00
CA LYS A 126 -22.78 -9.19 15.54
C LYS A 126 -21.81 -8.06 15.21
N ILE A 127 -20.92 -7.77 16.15
CA ILE A 127 -19.85 -6.79 15.94
C ILE A 127 -18.94 -7.29 14.81
N HIS A 128 -18.82 -6.48 13.77
CA HIS A 128 -17.91 -6.75 12.66
C HIS A 128 -16.48 -6.35 13.02
N PRO A 129 -15.46 -7.14 12.64
CA PRO A 129 -14.07 -6.78 12.88
C PRO A 129 -13.67 -5.42 12.29
N GLU A 130 -14.27 -5.05 11.17
CA GLU A 130 -14.09 -3.75 10.52
C GLU A 130 -14.49 -2.58 11.42
N TYR A 131 -15.57 -2.72 12.16
CA TYR A 131 -15.99 -1.72 13.15
C TYR A 131 -14.98 -1.60 14.29
N VAL A 132 -14.52 -2.74 14.83
CA VAL A 132 -13.53 -2.75 15.93
C VAL A 132 -12.24 -2.05 15.50
N ILE A 133 -11.70 -2.38 14.32
CA ILE A 133 -10.45 -1.76 13.85
C ILE A 133 -10.61 -0.29 13.52
N SER A 134 -11.80 0.14 13.07
CA SER A 134 -12.10 1.55 12.83
C SER A 134 -12.14 2.34 14.14
N LEU A 135 -12.71 1.77 15.21
CA LEU A 135 -12.65 2.39 16.56
C LEU A 135 -11.22 2.45 17.09
N ILE A 136 -10.43 1.41 16.88
CA ILE A 136 -9.01 1.41 17.26
C ILE A 136 -8.27 2.53 16.53
N ASP A 137 -8.51 2.70 15.23
CA ASP A 137 -7.90 3.80 14.45
C ASP A 137 -8.28 5.17 14.99
N GLU A 138 -9.54 5.37 15.34
CA GLU A 138 -10.06 6.64 15.88
C GLU A 138 -9.50 6.97 17.28
N LEU A 139 -9.46 5.97 18.16
CA LEU A 139 -9.09 6.17 19.57
C LEU A 139 -7.59 6.11 19.84
N ALA A 140 -6.82 5.47 18.97
CA ALA A 140 -5.38 5.31 19.16
C ALA A 140 -4.63 6.64 19.01
N SER A 141 -3.57 6.81 19.79
CA SER A 141 -2.69 7.99 19.71
C SER A 141 -2.07 8.15 18.30
N LYS A 142 -1.62 9.36 18.02
CA LYS A 142 -0.99 9.68 16.72
C LYS A 142 0.37 9.02 16.52
N ASP A 143 0.97 8.49 17.57
CA ASP A 143 2.27 7.79 17.57
C ASP A 143 2.15 6.32 17.99
N ALA A 144 0.92 5.78 17.96
CA ALA A 144 0.67 4.39 18.32
C ALA A 144 1.48 3.40 17.47
N VAL A 145 1.95 2.35 18.10
CA VAL A 145 2.55 1.19 17.43
C VAL A 145 1.54 0.05 17.49
N PHE A 146 1.16 -0.44 16.32
CA PHE A 146 0.24 -1.58 16.20
C PHE A 146 1.05 -2.85 15.91
N THR A 147 0.82 -3.88 16.70
CA THR A 147 1.33 -5.22 16.42
C THR A 147 0.19 -6.07 15.87
N VAL A 148 0.43 -6.73 14.74
CA VAL A 148 -0.60 -7.51 14.05
C VAL A 148 -0.10 -8.90 13.68
N ASP A 149 -0.97 -9.89 13.84
CA ASP A 149 -0.73 -11.23 13.35
C ASP A 149 -0.95 -11.32 11.84
N THR A 150 -0.28 -12.26 11.20
CA THR A 150 -0.56 -12.62 9.82
C THR A 150 -1.92 -13.31 9.72
N GLY A 151 -2.72 -12.90 8.73
CA GLY A 151 -4.09 -13.38 8.53
C GLY A 151 -5.06 -12.21 8.38
N MET A 152 -6.32 -12.40 8.79
CA MET A 152 -7.36 -11.38 8.63
C MET A 152 -7.09 -10.12 9.46
N THR A 153 -6.46 -10.21 10.62
CA THR A 153 -6.05 -9.06 11.43
C THR A 153 -5.10 -8.14 10.66
N CYS A 154 -4.17 -8.71 9.90
CA CYS A 154 -3.28 -7.96 9.01
C CYS A 154 -4.07 -7.28 7.88
N VAL A 155 -5.09 -7.95 7.30
CA VAL A 155 -5.95 -7.37 6.25
C VAL A 155 -6.71 -6.16 6.79
N TRP A 156 -7.33 -6.30 7.96
CA TRP A 156 -8.06 -5.19 8.59
C TRP A 156 -7.11 -4.05 8.97
N GLY A 157 -5.98 -4.35 9.61
CA GLY A 157 -4.95 -3.33 9.92
C GLY A 157 -4.46 -2.60 8.66
N ALA A 158 -4.20 -3.32 7.58
CA ALA A 158 -3.77 -2.75 6.31
C ALA A 158 -4.80 -1.80 5.68
N ARG A 159 -6.09 -2.07 5.84
CA ARG A 159 -7.16 -1.33 5.18
C ARG A 159 -7.74 -0.19 6.02
N TYR A 160 -7.74 -0.32 7.33
CA TYR A 160 -8.44 0.60 8.23
C TYR A 160 -7.51 1.50 9.04
N LEU A 161 -6.35 1.01 9.49
CA LEU A 161 -5.41 1.86 10.24
C LEU A 161 -4.81 2.94 9.34
N GLN A 162 -4.98 4.20 9.72
CA GLN A 162 -4.48 5.35 8.95
C GLN A 162 -3.06 5.75 9.39
N ALA A 163 -2.24 6.13 8.43
CA ALA A 163 -0.93 6.70 8.70
C ALA A 163 -1.06 8.14 9.24
N THR A 164 -0.20 8.48 10.19
CA THR A 164 -0.12 9.82 10.81
C THR A 164 1.27 10.44 10.69
N GLY A 165 2.20 9.77 9.99
CA GLY A 165 3.61 10.12 9.95
C GLY A 165 4.41 9.62 11.16
N LYS A 166 3.73 9.15 12.22
CA LYS A 166 4.37 8.63 13.45
C LYS A 166 3.93 7.21 13.79
N ARG A 167 2.72 6.81 13.43
CA ARG A 167 2.21 5.46 13.67
C ARG A 167 3.04 4.42 12.95
N LYS A 168 3.23 3.27 13.59
CA LYS A 168 3.94 2.11 13.04
C LYS A 168 3.04 0.88 13.09
N MET A 169 3.27 -0.04 12.16
CA MET A 169 2.61 -1.33 12.16
C MET A 169 3.66 -2.43 12.00
N LEU A 170 3.72 -3.31 13.01
CA LEU A 170 4.70 -4.37 13.12
C LEU A 170 4.03 -5.73 12.97
N GLY A 171 4.74 -6.68 12.38
CA GLY A 171 4.27 -8.06 12.24
C GLY A 171 5.26 -8.94 11.48
N SER A 172 5.10 -10.24 11.60
CA SER A 172 5.97 -11.22 10.94
C SER A 172 5.51 -11.54 9.51
N PHE A 173 5.46 -10.52 8.65
CA PHE A 173 4.86 -10.61 7.31
C PHE A 173 5.66 -11.46 6.31
N ASN A 174 6.96 -11.63 6.51
CA ASN A 174 7.79 -12.45 5.62
C ASN A 174 7.65 -13.96 5.90
N HIS A 175 7.53 -14.31 7.17
CA HIS A 175 7.38 -15.70 7.62
C HIS A 175 5.93 -16.12 7.77
N GLY A 176 4.99 -15.19 7.67
CA GLY A 176 3.57 -15.49 7.80
C GLY A 176 3.18 -16.00 9.18
N SER A 177 3.87 -15.58 10.25
CA SER A 177 3.64 -16.10 11.60
C SER A 177 2.33 -15.59 12.18
N MET A 178 1.55 -16.50 12.75
CA MET A 178 0.43 -16.21 13.64
C MET A 178 0.93 -16.17 15.09
N ALA A 179 0.15 -15.55 15.98
CA ALA A 179 0.47 -15.37 17.40
C ALA A 179 1.81 -14.62 17.67
N ASN A 180 2.26 -13.80 16.74
CA ASN A 180 3.46 -12.98 16.90
C ASN A 180 3.15 -11.57 17.43
N ALA A 181 1.91 -11.12 17.36
CA ALA A 181 1.54 -9.76 17.75
C ALA A 181 1.74 -9.53 19.26
N MET A 182 1.29 -10.48 20.10
CA MET A 182 1.39 -10.37 21.55
C MET A 182 2.86 -10.28 22.05
N PRO A 183 3.78 -11.14 21.63
CA PRO A 183 5.18 -11.03 22.07
C PRO A 183 5.94 -9.84 21.48
N GLN A 184 5.39 -9.17 20.46
CA GLN A 184 5.96 -7.94 19.90
C GLN A 184 5.43 -6.67 20.56
N ALA A 185 4.35 -6.75 21.30
CA ALA A 185 3.75 -5.63 22.00
C ALA A 185 4.49 -5.33 23.32
#